data_71f9de486653acae953781352ddce7ca
#
_entry.id   71f9de486653acae953781352ddce7ca
#
_cell.length_a   1.000
_cell.length_b   1.000
_cell.length_c   1.000
_cell.angle_alpha   90.00
_cell.angle_beta   90.00
_cell.angle_gamma   90.00
#
_symmetry.space_group_name_H-M   'P 1'
#
loop_
_entity.id
_entity.type
_entity.pdbx_description
1 polymer ?
#
loop_
_entity_poly.entity_id
_entity_poly.type
_entity_poly.pdbx_seq_one_letter_code
_entity_poly.pdbx_strand_id
1 'polypeptide(L)'
;MEFPEGFNQLELLETHGHMIPVGTESAWDEEEDEDEEDDDEEQQSEEWYQQQELKRKDNPLELMLWAAEKNRLSTVERLAASDPSLVNCRDADGYTPLHRASYSGHALVVSFLLDSGADLHARTVDGWTPLHSASRWGHAAIASCLLRRGSEVNAVTNGQLTPLQLAAGNPAALQTLELLLSQRTLQAGLRNSAGETAYDIALRKTAHYGLFEIAEPCNNVY
;
A
#
# COMPACT_ATOMS: atom_id res chain seq x y z
N MET A 1 35.34 10.97 -15.75
CA MET A 1 36.64 10.46 -16.14
C MET A 1 36.45 9.79 -17.50
N GLU A 2 36.96 10.40 -18.54
CA GLU A 2 36.94 9.82 -19.90
C GLU A 2 38.07 8.79 -20.00
N PHE A 3 37.75 7.60 -20.49
CA PHE A 3 38.76 6.60 -20.77
C PHE A 3 39.56 7.03 -22.02
N PRO A 4 40.86 6.75 -22.08
CA PRO A 4 41.68 7.11 -23.25
C PRO A 4 41.15 6.41 -24.51
N GLU A 5 41.18 7.10 -25.65
CA GLU A 5 40.82 6.54 -26.96
C GLU A 5 41.70 5.33 -27.24
N GLY A 6 41.06 4.16 -27.44
CA GLY A 6 41.76 2.89 -27.72
C GLY A 6 41.69 1.87 -26.60
N PHE A 7 40.96 2.13 -25.49
CA PHE A 7 40.80 1.16 -24.41
C PHE A 7 39.85 0.03 -24.83
N ASN A 8 40.42 -1.15 -25.08
CA ASN A 8 39.63 -2.35 -25.40
C ASN A 8 39.54 -3.27 -24.18
N GLN A 9 38.34 -3.31 -23.58
CA GLN A 9 38.08 -4.06 -22.37
C GLN A 9 38.18 -5.59 -22.55
N LEU A 10 37.95 -6.08 -23.77
CA LEU A 10 38.07 -7.49 -24.13
C LEU A 10 39.55 -7.93 -24.20
N GLU A 11 40.43 -7.06 -24.72
CA GLU A 11 41.86 -7.35 -24.84
C GLU A 11 42.54 -7.41 -23.45
N LEU A 12 42.01 -6.65 -22.48
CA LEU A 12 42.47 -6.70 -21.09
C LEU A 12 42.11 -8.00 -20.39
N LEU A 13 40.92 -8.55 -20.69
CA LEU A 13 40.45 -9.85 -20.17
C LEU A 13 41.27 -11.03 -20.77
N GLU A 14 41.61 -10.95 -22.06
CA GLU A 14 42.40 -11.97 -22.70
C GLU A 14 43.86 -12.02 -22.25
N THR A 15 44.47 -10.84 -21.98
CA THR A 15 45.86 -10.71 -21.61
C THR A 15 46.15 -10.89 -20.12
N HIS A 16 45.19 -10.60 -19.26
CA HIS A 16 45.33 -10.61 -17.79
C HIS A 16 44.36 -11.58 -17.06
N GLY A 17 43.74 -12.47 -17.77
CA GLY A 17 42.84 -13.48 -17.20
C GLY A 17 43.47 -14.36 -16.09
N HIS A 18 44.80 -14.45 -16.05
CA HIS A 18 45.53 -15.15 -15.00
C HIS A 18 45.67 -14.40 -13.68
N MET A 19 45.33 -13.11 -13.64
CA MET A 19 45.37 -12.28 -12.43
C MET A 19 44.04 -12.26 -11.66
N ILE A 20 42.98 -12.85 -12.21
CA ILE A 20 41.74 -13.04 -11.48
C ILE A 20 41.96 -14.27 -10.59
N PRO A 21 41.84 -14.17 -9.25
CA PRO A 21 41.92 -15.34 -8.40
C PRO A 21 40.81 -16.33 -8.76
N VAL A 22 41.18 -17.42 -9.40
CA VAL A 22 40.28 -18.56 -9.58
C VAL A 22 40.24 -19.28 -8.24
N GLY A 23 39.12 -19.09 -7.52
CA GLY A 23 38.89 -19.81 -6.26
C GLY A 23 38.76 -18.97 -5.02
N THR A 24 37.83 -18.04 -5.03
CA THR A 24 36.97 -17.83 -3.88
C THR A 24 35.66 -18.49 -4.25
N GLU A 25 35.50 -19.77 -3.91
CA GLU A 25 34.18 -20.30 -3.64
C GLU A 25 33.58 -19.31 -2.67
N SER A 26 32.58 -18.55 -3.14
CA SER A 26 31.77 -17.72 -2.27
C SER A 26 31.16 -18.69 -1.27
N ALA A 27 31.55 -18.58 -0.01
CA ALA A 27 30.90 -19.23 1.11
C ALA A 27 29.55 -18.54 1.37
N TRP A 28 28.80 -18.36 0.34
CA TRP A 28 27.37 -18.16 0.28
C TRP A 28 26.85 -19.44 -0.43
N ASP A 29 26.97 -20.59 0.26
CA ASP A 29 25.94 -21.59 0.16
C ASP A 29 24.70 -20.86 0.67
N GLU A 30 24.03 -20.19 -0.26
CA GLU A 30 22.64 -19.84 -0.16
C GLU A 30 21.93 -21.17 0.09
N GLU A 31 21.69 -21.48 1.37
CA GLU A 31 20.46 -22.15 1.69
C GLU A 31 19.43 -21.20 1.09
N GLU A 32 19.01 -21.52 -0.13
CA GLU A 32 17.78 -21.03 -0.73
C GLU A 32 16.67 -21.48 0.24
N ASP A 33 16.49 -20.69 1.31
CA ASP A 33 15.19 -20.58 1.92
C ASP A 33 14.34 -20.03 0.78
N GLU A 34 13.76 -20.95 0.04
CA GLU A 34 12.64 -20.75 -0.87
C GLU A 34 11.44 -20.27 -0.01
N ASP A 35 11.56 -19.12 0.61
CA ASP A 35 10.45 -18.24 0.85
C ASP A 35 10.12 -17.62 -0.52
N GLU A 36 9.68 -18.49 -1.45
CA GLU A 36 8.79 -18.11 -2.51
C GLU A 36 7.55 -17.52 -1.81
N GLU A 37 7.62 -16.23 -1.44
CA GLU A 37 6.43 -15.41 -1.38
C GLU A 37 5.89 -15.45 -2.81
N ASP A 38 5.05 -16.47 -3.05
CA ASP A 38 4.20 -16.62 -4.21
C ASP A 38 3.35 -15.35 -4.36
N ASP A 39 3.94 -14.30 -4.95
CA ASP A 39 3.25 -13.17 -5.55
C ASP A 39 2.45 -13.60 -6.82
N ASP A 40 2.35 -14.88 -7.06
CA ASP A 40 1.33 -15.46 -7.89
C ASP A 40 -0.02 -15.33 -7.18
N GLU A 41 -0.69 -14.18 -7.34
CA GLU A 41 -2.16 -14.18 -7.36
C GLU A 41 -2.57 -15.09 -8.54
N GLU A 42 -2.29 -16.37 -8.45
CA GLU A 42 -2.96 -17.40 -9.23
C GLU A 42 -4.44 -17.08 -9.10
N GLN A 43 -5.10 -16.84 -10.22
CA GLN A 43 -6.55 -16.64 -10.25
C GLN A 43 -7.17 -17.89 -9.63
N GLN A 44 -7.37 -17.83 -8.32
CA GLN A 44 -7.97 -18.90 -7.54
C GLN A 44 -9.30 -19.27 -8.20
N SER A 45 -9.56 -20.54 -8.40
CA SER A 45 -10.79 -20.99 -9.05
C SER A 45 -12.02 -20.56 -8.25
N GLU A 46 -13.13 -20.31 -8.93
CA GLU A 46 -14.40 -19.96 -8.26
C GLU A 46 -14.81 -21.04 -7.25
N GLU A 47 -14.45 -22.29 -7.50
CA GLU A 47 -14.68 -23.42 -6.59
C GLU A 47 -13.90 -23.25 -5.29
N TRP A 48 -12.65 -22.76 -5.37
CA TRP A 48 -11.83 -22.46 -4.20
C TRP A 48 -12.48 -21.37 -3.34
N TYR A 49 -12.96 -20.29 -3.96
CA TYR A 49 -13.66 -19.22 -3.24
C TYR A 49 -14.92 -19.73 -2.54
N GLN A 50 -15.73 -20.54 -3.21
CA GLN A 50 -16.93 -21.14 -2.61
C GLN A 50 -16.59 -22.04 -1.42
N GLN A 51 -15.52 -22.81 -1.50
CA GLN A 51 -15.05 -23.62 -0.38
C GLN A 51 -14.59 -22.74 0.80
N GLN A 52 -13.90 -21.62 0.54
CA GLN A 52 -13.49 -20.69 1.59
C GLN A 52 -14.68 -19.98 2.25
N GLU A 53 -15.70 -19.61 1.49
CA GLU A 53 -16.94 -19.07 2.03
C GLU A 53 -17.68 -20.10 2.90
N LEU A 54 -17.72 -21.36 2.46
CA LEU A 54 -18.35 -22.45 3.22
C LEU A 54 -17.64 -22.69 4.56
N LYS A 55 -16.32 -22.64 4.59
CA LYS A 55 -15.52 -22.80 5.84
C LYS A 55 -15.82 -21.68 6.86
N ARG A 56 -16.18 -20.47 6.40
CA ARG A 56 -16.44 -19.30 7.25
C ARG A 56 -17.91 -19.01 7.48
N LYS A 57 -18.82 -19.84 6.96
CA LYS A 57 -20.27 -19.59 7.02
C LYS A 57 -20.82 -19.41 8.45
N ASP A 58 -20.19 -20.06 9.42
CA ASP A 58 -20.59 -20.03 10.83
C ASP A 58 -20.04 -18.81 11.58
N ASN A 59 -19.14 -18.02 10.93
CA ASN A 59 -18.63 -16.77 11.44
C ASN A 59 -18.86 -15.63 10.43
N PRO A 60 -20.02 -14.97 10.45
CA PRO A 60 -20.36 -13.91 9.48
C PRO A 60 -19.39 -12.73 9.51
N LEU A 61 -18.79 -12.41 10.66
CA LEU A 61 -17.79 -11.34 10.80
C LEU A 61 -16.54 -11.67 9.99
N GLU A 62 -15.96 -12.84 10.21
CA GLU A 62 -14.78 -13.29 9.49
C GLU A 62 -15.04 -13.41 7.99
N LEU A 63 -16.23 -13.93 7.63
CA LEU A 63 -16.63 -14.03 6.24
C LEU A 63 -16.74 -12.65 5.57
N MET A 64 -17.28 -11.65 6.27
CA MET A 64 -17.40 -10.29 5.75
C MET A 64 -16.04 -9.63 5.49
N LEU A 65 -15.12 -9.76 6.45
CA LEU A 65 -13.74 -9.22 6.33
C LEU A 65 -13.00 -9.92 5.19
N TRP A 66 -13.07 -11.24 5.13
CA TRP A 66 -12.45 -12.03 4.08
C TRP A 66 -13.04 -11.72 2.69
N ALA A 67 -14.38 -11.61 2.58
CA ALA A 67 -15.05 -11.29 1.33
C ALA A 67 -14.66 -9.89 0.81
N ALA A 68 -14.52 -8.92 1.72
CA ALA A 68 -14.07 -7.57 1.38
C ALA A 68 -12.60 -7.56 0.91
N GLU A 69 -11.73 -8.38 1.51
CA GLU A 69 -10.33 -8.54 1.13
C GLU A 69 -10.15 -9.25 -0.22
N LYS A 70 -11.01 -10.23 -0.53
CA LYS A 70 -10.91 -11.08 -1.73
C LYS A 70 -11.84 -10.66 -2.87
N ASN A 71 -12.33 -9.42 -2.87
CA ASN A 71 -13.20 -8.86 -3.92
C ASN A 71 -14.50 -9.65 -4.17
N ARG A 72 -15.05 -10.27 -3.13
CA ARG A 72 -16.30 -11.04 -3.23
C ARG A 72 -17.52 -10.14 -3.02
N LEU A 73 -17.77 -9.21 -3.96
CA LEU A 73 -18.83 -8.21 -3.84
C LEU A 73 -20.18 -8.82 -3.56
N SER A 74 -20.56 -9.89 -4.28
CA SER A 74 -21.86 -10.57 -4.09
C SER A 74 -22.04 -11.12 -2.66
N THR A 75 -20.96 -11.63 -2.05
CA THR A 75 -20.98 -12.12 -0.67
C THR A 75 -21.07 -10.96 0.32
N VAL A 76 -20.35 -9.85 0.07
CA VAL A 76 -20.45 -8.62 0.88
C VAL A 76 -21.88 -8.06 0.84
N GLU A 77 -22.50 -7.96 -0.34
CA GLU A 77 -23.88 -7.51 -0.52
C GLU A 77 -24.87 -8.40 0.24
N ARG A 78 -24.75 -9.70 0.08
CA ARG A 78 -25.62 -10.70 0.76
C ARG A 78 -25.50 -10.59 2.27
N LEU A 79 -24.30 -10.46 2.82
CA LEU A 79 -24.06 -10.34 4.25
C LEU A 79 -24.59 -9.00 4.79
N ALA A 80 -24.34 -7.90 4.12
CA ALA A 80 -24.83 -6.57 4.50
C ALA A 80 -26.39 -6.51 4.46
N ALA A 81 -27.03 -7.20 3.52
CA ALA A 81 -28.48 -7.30 3.45
C ALA A 81 -29.06 -8.15 4.57
N SER A 82 -28.36 -9.20 5.02
CA SER A 82 -28.81 -10.08 6.11
C SER A 82 -28.60 -9.44 7.49
N ASP A 83 -27.48 -8.74 7.67
CA ASP A 83 -27.13 -8.04 8.90
C ASP A 83 -26.33 -6.78 8.59
N PRO A 84 -26.97 -5.58 8.56
CA PRO A 84 -26.31 -4.30 8.29
C PRO A 84 -25.20 -3.96 9.28
N SER A 85 -25.18 -4.52 10.48
CA SER A 85 -24.13 -4.26 11.47
C SER A 85 -22.77 -4.80 11.02
N LEU A 86 -22.73 -5.80 10.14
CA LEU A 86 -21.51 -6.37 9.57
C LEU A 86 -20.72 -5.38 8.71
N VAL A 87 -21.37 -4.35 8.16
CA VAL A 87 -20.69 -3.30 7.36
C VAL A 87 -19.58 -2.61 8.15
N ASN A 88 -19.76 -2.48 9.48
CA ASN A 88 -18.82 -1.86 10.40
C ASN A 88 -18.22 -2.84 11.42
N CYS A 89 -18.30 -4.14 11.16
CA CYS A 89 -17.67 -5.14 12.02
C CYS A 89 -16.16 -4.95 12.08
N ARG A 90 -15.51 -5.45 13.13
CA ARG A 90 -14.08 -5.28 13.37
C ARG A 90 -13.45 -6.60 13.77
N ASP A 91 -12.27 -6.87 13.27
CA ASP A 91 -11.41 -7.94 13.79
C ASP A 91 -10.73 -7.55 15.11
N ALA A 92 -9.88 -8.43 15.62
CA ALA A 92 -9.12 -8.21 16.86
C ALA A 92 -8.20 -6.98 16.78
N ASP A 93 -7.69 -6.66 15.60
CA ASP A 93 -6.80 -5.51 15.33
C ASP A 93 -7.56 -4.24 14.97
N GLY A 94 -8.90 -4.32 14.95
CA GLY A 94 -9.80 -3.20 14.66
C GLY A 94 -9.98 -2.90 13.18
N TYR A 95 -9.53 -3.77 12.26
CA TYR A 95 -9.79 -3.62 10.83
C TYR A 95 -11.27 -3.83 10.53
N THR A 96 -11.84 -2.93 9.72
CA THR A 96 -13.20 -3.06 9.19
C THR A 96 -13.16 -3.62 7.75
N PRO A 97 -14.29 -4.06 7.19
CA PRO A 97 -14.38 -4.45 5.77
C PRO A 97 -13.88 -3.34 4.84
N LEU A 98 -14.12 -2.06 5.18
CA LEU A 98 -13.63 -0.92 4.40
C LEU A 98 -12.10 -0.81 4.43
N HIS A 99 -11.43 -1.10 5.56
CA HIS A 99 -9.97 -1.18 5.62
C HIS A 99 -9.42 -2.29 4.74
N ARG A 100 -10.02 -3.51 4.81
CA ARG A 100 -9.60 -4.68 4.05
C ARG A 100 -9.75 -4.45 2.54
N ALA A 101 -10.90 -3.93 2.09
CA ALA A 101 -11.13 -3.58 0.70
C ALA A 101 -10.20 -2.46 0.20
N SER A 102 -9.89 -1.48 1.06
CA SER A 102 -8.95 -0.39 0.74
C SER A 102 -7.50 -0.84 0.67
N TYR A 103 -7.13 -1.82 1.49
CA TYR A 103 -5.83 -2.48 1.46
C TYR A 103 -5.60 -3.25 0.16
N SER A 104 -6.60 -4.04 -0.26
CA SER A 104 -6.50 -4.92 -1.43
C SER A 104 -6.86 -4.25 -2.76
N GLY A 105 -7.26 -2.99 -2.79
CA GLY A 105 -7.50 -2.28 -4.05
C GLY A 105 -8.89 -2.46 -4.68
N HIS A 106 -9.90 -2.96 -3.95
CA HIS A 106 -11.19 -3.36 -4.49
C HIS A 106 -12.21 -2.22 -4.53
N ALA A 107 -12.14 -1.39 -5.57
CA ALA A 107 -12.93 -0.16 -5.71
C ALA A 107 -14.45 -0.37 -5.67
N LEU A 108 -14.98 -1.45 -6.24
CA LEU A 108 -16.41 -1.75 -6.22
C LEU A 108 -16.90 -2.09 -4.82
N VAL A 109 -16.13 -2.89 -4.08
CA VAL A 109 -16.44 -3.24 -2.69
C VAL A 109 -16.38 -1.99 -1.80
N VAL A 110 -15.35 -1.15 -1.97
CA VAL A 110 -15.22 0.14 -1.26
C VAL A 110 -16.44 1.03 -1.51
N SER A 111 -16.85 1.19 -2.77
CA SER A 111 -18.03 2.01 -3.11
C SER A 111 -19.29 1.48 -2.45
N PHE A 112 -19.54 0.18 -2.57
CA PHE A 112 -20.70 -0.48 -1.94
C PHE A 112 -20.72 -0.31 -0.42
N LEU A 113 -19.58 -0.54 0.25
CA LEU A 113 -19.49 -0.40 1.71
C LEU A 113 -19.77 1.04 2.15
N LEU A 114 -19.24 2.03 1.44
CA LEU A 114 -19.50 3.45 1.72
C LEU A 114 -20.98 3.81 1.51
N ASP A 115 -21.60 3.31 0.45
CA ASP A 115 -23.01 3.53 0.16
C ASP A 115 -23.92 2.80 1.19
N SER A 116 -23.41 1.73 1.81
CA SER A 116 -24.08 0.98 2.88
C SER A 116 -23.80 1.54 4.29
N GLY A 117 -23.12 2.68 4.41
CA GLY A 117 -22.87 3.37 5.69
C GLY A 117 -21.63 2.89 6.44
N ALA A 118 -20.60 2.40 5.74
CA ALA A 118 -19.32 2.12 6.35
C ALA A 118 -18.70 3.40 6.95
N ASP A 119 -18.15 3.26 8.15
CA ASP A 119 -17.49 4.36 8.85
C ASP A 119 -16.16 4.72 8.17
N LEU A 120 -16.18 5.84 7.46
CA LEU A 120 -15.05 6.41 6.72
C LEU A 120 -13.86 6.78 7.63
N HIS A 121 -14.12 7.05 8.91
CA HIS A 121 -13.16 7.47 9.90
C HIS A 121 -12.79 6.36 10.89
N ALA A 122 -13.25 5.12 10.64
CA ALA A 122 -12.90 3.98 11.47
C ALA A 122 -11.37 3.89 11.64
N ARG A 123 -10.92 3.54 12.85
CA ARG A 123 -9.51 3.40 13.18
C ARG A 123 -9.22 1.99 13.67
N THR A 124 -8.12 1.41 13.23
CA THR A 124 -7.54 0.17 13.77
C THR A 124 -6.92 0.43 15.15
N VAL A 125 -6.45 -0.62 15.82
CA VAL A 125 -5.71 -0.52 17.08
C VAL A 125 -4.48 0.39 16.93
N ASP A 126 -3.79 0.37 15.78
CA ASP A 126 -2.65 1.24 15.47
C ASP A 126 -3.05 2.64 14.99
N GLY A 127 -4.36 2.92 14.94
CA GLY A 127 -4.88 4.22 14.52
C GLY A 127 -4.95 4.41 13.00
N TRP A 128 -4.83 3.35 12.20
CA TRP A 128 -4.98 3.45 10.75
C TRP A 128 -6.43 3.73 10.36
N THR A 129 -6.62 4.58 9.35
CA THR A 129 -7.90 4.77 8.67
C THR A 129 -7.88 4.04 7.31
N PRO A 130 -9.04 3.83 6.66
CA PRO A 130 -9.08 3.26 5.30
C PRO A 130 -8.22 4.04 4.29
N LEU A 131 -8.10 5.37 4.45
CA LEU A 131 -7.23 6.19 3.61
C LEU A 131 -5.74 5.89 3.84
N HIS A 132 -5.32 5.56 5.06
CA HIS A 132 -3.96 5.09 5.32
C HIS A 132 -3.66 3.78 4.58
N SER A 133 -4.62 2.82 4.61
CA SER A 133 -4.50 1.55 3.89
C SER A 133 -4.36 1.78 2.38
N ALA A 134 -5.27 2.54 1.77
CA ALA A 134 -5.21 2.86 0.34
C ALA A 134 -3.90 3.58 -0.04
N SER A 135 -3.43 4.50 0.81
CA SER A 135 -2.21 5.28 0.55
C SER A 135 -0.94 4.44 0.66
N ARG A 136 -0.87 3.53 1.64
CA ARG A 136 0.29 2.64 1.83
C ARG A 136 0.51 1.74 0.63
N TRP A 137 -0.57 1.26 0.01
CA TRP A 137 -0.53 0.30 -1.11
C TRP A 137 -0.69 0.94 -2.49
N GLY A 138 -0.81 2.28 -2.56
CA GLY A 138 -0.80 3.01 -3.83
C GLY A 138 -2.12 2.96 -4.60
N HIS A 139 -3.25 2.66 -3.94
CA HIS A 139 -4.56 2.57 -4.58
C HIS A 139 -5.20 3.94 -4.80
N ALA A 140 -4.72 4.68 -5.80
CA ALA A 140 -5.11 6.07 -6.09
C ALA A 140 -6.62 6.24 -6.31
N ALA A 141 -7.26 5.31 -7.02
CA ALA A 141 -8.71 5.34 -7.27
C ALA A 141 -9.52 5.26 -5.97
N ILE A 142 -9.10 4.42 -5.03
CA ILE A 142 -9.73 4.27 -3.72
C ILE A 142 -9.46 5.51 -2.86
N ALA A 143 -8.20 5.96 -2.79
CA ALA A 143 -7.85 7.19 -2.08
C ALA A 143 -8.68 8.38 -2.58
N SER A 144 -8.86 8.52 -3.91
CA SER A 144 -9.72 9.54 -4.51
C SER A 144 -11.19 9.39 -4.09
N CYS A 145 -11.70 8.16 -4.07
CA CYS A 145 -13.08 7.89 -3.62
C CYS A 145 -13.26 8.30 -2.15
N LEU A 146 -12.36 7.86 -1.27
CA LEU A 146 -12.39 8.16 0.16
C LEU A 146 -12.30 9.67 0.44
N LEU A 147 -11.39 10.39 -0.23
CA LEU A 147 -11.24 11.84 -0.10
C LEU A 147 -12.50 12.59 -0.56
N ARG A 148 -13.10 12.21 -1.68
CA ARG A 148 -14.35 12.80 -2.17
C ARG A 148 -15.52 12.57 -1.22
N ARG A 149 -15.50 11.47 -0.46
CA ARG A 149 -16.51 11.17 0.57
C ARG A 149 -16.22 11.85 1.92
N GLY A 150 -15.09 12.59 2.04
CA GLY A 150 -14.76 13.39 3.21
C GLY A 150 -13.75 12.77 4.17
N SER A 151 -12.95 11.80 3.73
CA SER A 151 -11.82 11.29 4.54
C SER A 151 -10.87 12.43 4.91
N GLU A 152 -10.37 12.40 6.14
CA GLU A 152 -9.40 13.35 6.65
C GLU A 152 -8.02 13.10 6.05
N VAL A 153 -7.55 14.01 5.17
CA VAL A 153 -6.26 13.85 4.46
C VAL A 153 -5.05 13.90 5.40
N ASN A 154 -5.17 14.60 6.53
CA ASN A 154 -4.11 14.77 7.53
C ASN A 154 -4.30 13.85 8.76
N ALA A 155 -5.16 12.84 8.69
CA ALA A 155 -5.30 11.88 9.77
C ALA A 155 -3.94 11.26 10.12
N VAL A 156 -3.69 11.00 11.40
CA VAL A 156 -2.43 10.40 11.87
C VAL A 156 -2.69 9.09 12.58
N THR A 157 -1.80 8.12 12.38
CA THR A 157 -1.75 6.87 13.14
C THR A 157 -1.17 7.10 14.54
N ASN A 158 -1.12 6.06 15.38
CA ASN A 158 -0.44 6.15 16.69
C ASN A 158 1.06 6.48 16.55
N GLY A 159 1.69 6.08 15.43
CA GLY A 159 3.07 6.46 15.08
C GLY A 159 3.19 7.84 14.42
N GLN A 160 2.12 8.67 14.48
CA GLN A 160 2.07 9.99 13.83
C GLN A 160 2.28 9.95 12.31
N LEU A 161 2.03 8.80 11.67
CA LEU A 161 2.15 8.68 10.21
C LEU A 161 0.87 9.21 9.55
N THR A 162 1.03 10.05 8.52
CA THR A 162 -0.05 10.52 7.66
C THR A 162 -0.21 9.63 6.42
N PRO A 163 -1.37 9.67 5.72
CA PRO A 163 -1.52 9.01 4.42
C PRO A 163 -0.45 9.45 3.42
N LEU A 164 -0.07 10.74 3.40
CA LEU A 164 0.99 11.27 2.56
C LEU A 164 2.35 10.61 2.84
N GLN A 165 2.72 10.46 4.11
CA GLN A 165 3.98 9.81 4.51
C GLN A 165 4.03 8.34 4.13
N LEU A 166 2.90 7.64 4.23
CA LEU A 166 2.80 6.24 3.79
C LEU A 166 2.94 6.10 2.28
N ALA A 167 2.28 6.95 1.50
CA ALA A 167 2.42 6.99 0.04
C ALA A 167 3.85 7.35 -0.38
N ALA A 168 4.47 8.34 0.28
CA ALA A 168 5.85 8.76 0.02
C ALA A 168 6.88 7.64 0.23
N GLY A 169 6.58 6.68 1.10
CA GLY A 169 7.43 5.51 1.36
C GLY A 169 7.26 4.33 0.40
N ASN A 170 6.33 4.40 -0.56
CA ASN A 170 6.04 3.33 -1.52
C ASN A 170 6.38 3.75 -2.95
N PRO A 171 7.36 3.11 -3.62
CA PRO A 171 7.72 3.45 -5.01
C PRO A 171 6.58 3.27 -6.01
N ALA A 172 5.63 2.38 -5.76
CA ALA A 172 4.48 2.12 -6.62
C ALA A 172 3.32 3.12 -6.42
N ALA A 173 3.39 4.00 -5.40
CA ALA A 173 2.29 4.89 -5.02
C ALA A 173 2.36 6.30 -5.67
N LEU A 174 3.02 6.46 -6.82
CA LEU A 174 3.19 7.76 -7.50
C LEU A 174 1.86 8.51 -7.67
N GLN A 175 0.87 7.87 -8.28
CA GLN A 175 -0.44 8.49 -8.53
C GLN A 175 -1.18 8.87 -7.25
N THR A 176 -1.03 8.05 -6.19
CA THR A 176 -1.63 8.35 -4.89
C THR A 176 -0.92 9.53 -4.23
N LEU A 177 0.41 9.63 -4.37
CA LEU A 177 1.19 10.74 -3.87
C LEU A 177 0.79 12.06 -4.55
N GLU A 178 0.69 12.06 -5.88
CA GLU A 178 0.21 13.22 -6.66
C GLU A 178 -1.20 13.64 -6.25
N LEU A 179 -2.11 12.67 -6.08
CA LEU A 179 -3.47 12.93 -5.63
C LEU A 179 -3.49 13.59 -4.24
N LEU A 180 -2.70 13.09 -3.29
CA LEU A 180 -2.64 13.65 -1.94
C LEU A 180 -2.02 15.04 -1.94
N LEU A 181 -0.92 15.26 -2.69
CA LEU A 181 -0.27 16.57 -2.84
C LEU A 181 -1.20 17.63 -3.48
N SER A 182 -2.17 17.22 -4.29
CA SER A 182 -3.16 18.13 -4.89
C SER A 182 -4.25 18.60 -3.92
N GLN A 183 -4.35 18.03 -2.71
CA GLN A 183 -5.40 18.38 -1.76
C GLN A 183 -5.13 19.75 -1.10
N ARG A 184 -6.11 20.67 -1.18
CA ARG A 184 -5.97 22.06 -0.68
C ARG A 184 -5.76 22.15 0.83
N THR A 185 -6.26 21.18 1.59
CA THR A 185 -6.18 21.15 3.06
C THR A 185 -5.00 20.33 3.57
N LEU A 186 -4.14 19.87 2.65
CA LEU A 186 -3.00 19.06 3.01
C LEU A 186 -1.98 19.86 3.85
N GLN A 187 -1.45 19.20 4.87
CA GLN A 187 -0.34 19.67 5.70
C GLN A 187 0.90 18.81 5.44
N ALA A 188 1.62 19.10 4.34
CA ALA A 188 2.75 18.28 3.90
C ALA A 188 3.93 18.27 4.88
N GLY A 189 4.04 19.32 5.74
CA GLY A 189 5.12 19.46 6.74
C GLY A 189 4.92 18.69 8.04
N LEU A 190 3.84 17.91 8.19
CA LEU A 190 3.63 17.10 9.39
C LEU A 190 4.77 16.08 9.58
N ARG A 191 5.23 15.94 10.84
CA ARG A 191 6.32 15.03 11.19
C ARG A 191 5.77 13.80 11.92
N ASN A 192 6.32 12.63 11.57
CA ASN A 192 6.02 11.40 12.28
C ASN A 192 6.77 11.33 13.63
N SER A 193 6.60 10.24 14.37
CA SER A 193 7.27 10.01 15.66
C SER A 193 8.81 9.96 15.57
N ALA A 194 9.37 9.71 14.37
CA ALA A 194 10.81 9.78 14.10
C ALA A 194 11.28 11.20 13.71
N GLY A 195 10.37 12.19 13.66
CA GLY A 195 10.67 13.55 13.25
C GLY A 195 10.77 13.75 11.74
N GLU A 196 10.45 12.74 10.92
CA GLU A 196 10.54 12.78 9.46
C GLU A 196 9.26 13.35 8.84
N THR A 197 9.42 14.21 7.82
CA THR A 197 8.34 14.64 6.92
C THR A 197 8.12 13.62 5.80
N ALA A 198 7.06 13.79 5.01
CA ALA A 198 6.83 12.97 3.81
C ALA A 198 7.95 13.17 2.77
N TYR A 199 8.50 14.38 2.66
CA TYR A 199 9.66 14.65 1.80
C TYR A 199 10.91 13.86 2.24
N ASP A 200 11.22 13.86 3.54
CA ASP A 200 12.37 13.13 4.10
C ASP A 200 12.25 11.62 3.82
N ILE A 201 11.02 11.07 3.92
CA ILE A 201 10.74 9.68 3.63
C ILE A 201 10.91 9.40 2.12
N ALA A 202 10.36 10.26 1.26
CA ALA A 202 10.50 10.13 -0.20
C ALA A 202 11.97 10.16 -0.63
N LEU A 203 12.74 11.11 -0.10
CA LEU A 203 14.17 11.26 -0.41
C LEU A 203 15.00 10.01 -0.07
N ARG A 204 14.63 9.31 1.01
CA ARG A 204 15.32 8.11 1.48
C ARG A 204 14.87 6.83 0.80
N LYS A 205 13.57 6.71 0.46
CA LYS A 205 12.97 5.43 0.03
C LYS A 205 12.57 5.37 -1.44
N THR A 206 12.31 6.51 -2.07
CA THR A 206 11.74 6.55 -3.42
C THR A 206 12.41 7.64 -4.26
N ALA A 207 12.15 7.63 -5.59
CA ALA A 207 12.58 8.70 -6.50
C ALA A 207 11.57 9.86 -6.60
N HIS A 208 10.52 9.86 -5.76
CA HIS A 208 9.37 10.78 -5.89
C HIS A 208 9.53 12.11 -5.14
N TYR A 209 10.68 12.36 -4.52
CA TYR A 209 10.94 13.61 -3.77
C TYR A 209 10.74 14.88 -4.62
N GLY A 210 11.02 14.83 -5.93
CA GLY A 210 10.84 15.96 -6.84
C GLY A 210 9.40 16.48 -6.95
N LEU A 211 8.39 15.64 -6.63
CA LEU A 211 7.00 16.08 -6.61
C LEU A 211 6.71 17.12 -5.52
N PHE A 212 7.42 17.05 -4.40
CA PHE A 212 7.26 17.98 -3.29
C PHE A 212 7.82 19.37 -3.64
N GLU A 213 8.88 19.45 -4.45
CA GLU A 213 9.46 20.72 -4.92
C GLU A 213 8.49 21.49 -5.82
N ILE A 214 7.64 20.77 -6.57
CA ILE A 214 6.61 21.37 -7.42
C ILE A 214 5.41 21.83 -6.58
N ALA A 215 5.10 21.12 -5.50
CA ALA A 215 3.93 21.40 -4.66
C ALA A 215 4.15 22.53 -3.63
N GLU A 216 5.38 22.79 -3.21
CA GLU A 216 5.71 23.83 -2.23
C GLU A 216 5.28 25.25 -2.62
N PRO A 217 5.38 25.71 -3.90
CA PRO A 217 4.95 27.06 -4.27
C PRO A 217 3.43 27.30 -4.09
N CYS A 218 2.63 26.24 -4.11
CA CYS A 218 1.18 26.32 -3.99
C CYS A 218 0.68 26.37 -2.54
N ASN A 219 1.49 25.92 -1.58
CA ASN A 219 1.11 25.84 -0.16
C ASN A 219 1.65 27.00 0.69
N ASN A 220 2.52 27.86 0.14
CA ASN A 220 3.10 29.02 0.85
C ASN A 220 2.42 30.36 0.55
N VAL A 221 1.21 30.36 0.03
CA VAL A 221 0.45 31.61 -0.16
C VAL A 221 -0.61 31.74 0.95
N TYR A 222 -0.14 32.36 2.06
CA TYR A 222 -0.87 32.90 3.25
C TYR A 222 -1.31 31.91 4.31
#